data_b574c56f844958decd531ff31cab1ab3
#
_entry.id   b574c56f844958decd531ff31cab1ab3
#
_cell.length_a   1.000
_cell.length_b   1.000
_cell.length_c   1.000
_cell.angle_alpha   90.00
_cell.angle_beta   90.00
_cell.angle_gamma   90.00
#
_symmetry.space_group_name_H-M   'P 1'
#
loop_
_entity.id
_entity.type
_entity.pdbx_description
1 polymer ?
#
loop_
_entity_poly.entity_id
_entity_poly.type
_entity_poly.pdbx_seq_one_letter_code
_entity_poly.pdbx_strand_id
1 'polypeptide(L)'
;MKQRIALLGSTGSIGIQTLDIVRENPGLFEITTLTAHRNWERLARQAVEFDADSVVIADERRYDALRQALDDTSIKVYAGEEALRQVVQSGQVDVVVNALVGYAGLMPTIAAVEAGKKVALANKETLVAGGCYVMPLAARHKAPIVPIDSEHSAIFQCLTGEKSPVRRLIVTCSGGAFRDRSREELAHVTVEQALKHPQWRMGDKITIDSATLVNKGFEVIEAHWLFGTPAERISVLLHPQ
;
A
#
# COMPACT_ATOMS: atom_id res chain seq x y z
N MET A 1 -13.43 -8.05 -19.79
CA MET A 1 -13.66 -8.63 -18.45
C MET A 1 -13.18 -7.62 -17.42
N LYS A 2 -13.89 -7.48 -16.30
CA LYS A 2 -13.45 -6.63 -15.18
C LYS A 2 -12.20 -7.21 -14.52
N GLN A 3 -11.33 -6.36 -13.97
CA GLN A 3 -10.23 -6.81 -13.11
C GLN A 3 -10.76 -7.06 -11.69
N ARG A 4 -10.52 -8.25 -11.17
CA ARG A 4 -10.97 -8.72 -9.86
C ARG A 4 -9.91 -8.38 -8.81
N ILE A 5 -10.31 -7.59 -7.82
CA ILE A 5 -9.39 -6.98 -6.85
C ILE A 5 -9.55 -7.61 -5.47
N ALA A 6 -8.45 -8.05 -4.88
CA ALA A 6 -8.31 -8.23 -3.44
C ALA A 6 -7.64 -6.99 -2.83
N LEU A 7 -8.36 -6.27 -1.98
CA LEU A 7 -7.88 -5.04 -1.34
C LEU A 7 -7.49 -5.30 0.12
N LEU A 8 -6.20 -5.26 0.40
CA LEU A 8 -5.65 -5.42 1.74
C LEU A 8 -5.59 -4.05 2.43
N GLY A 9 -6.30 -3.92 3.56
CA GLY A 9 -6.36 -2.68 4.32
C GLY A 9 -7.41 -1.68 3.81
N SER A 10 -8.60 -2.16 3.43
CA SER A 10 -9.68 -1.36 2.83
C SER A 10 -10.17 -0.20 3.68
N THR A 11 -10.01 -0.28 4.99
CA THR A 11 -10.48 0.75 5.94
C THR A 11 -9.48 1.87 6.19
N GLY A 12 -8.25 1.75 5.66
CA GLY A 12 -7.21 2.77 5.71
C GLY A 12 -7.37 3.85 4.63
N SER A 13 -6.50 4.87 4.65
CA SER A 13 -6.56 6.00 3.72
C SER A 13 -6.48 5.57 2.25
N ILE A 14 -5.45 4.79 1.89
CA ILE A 14 -5.28 4.29 0.52
C ILE A 14 -6.38 3.30 0.14
N GLY A 15 -6.82 2.46 1.10
CA GLY A 15 -7.93 1.53 0.88
C GLY A 15 -9.22 2.23 0.50
N ILE A 16 -9.57 3.33 1.20
CA ILE A 16 -10.76 4.13 0.89
C ILE A 16 -10.64 4.76 -0.50
N GLN A 17 -9.50 5.38 -0.83
CA GLN A 17 -9.26 5.96 -2.15
C GLN A 17 -9.32 4.91 -3.27
N THR A 18 -8.84 3.69 -3.01
CA THR A 18 -8.98 2.57 -3.95
C THR A 18 -10.45 2.25 -4.19
N LEU A 19 -11.27 2.20 -3.14
CA LEU A 19 -12.71 1.94 -3.26
C LEU A 19 -13.43 3.08 -3.99
N ASP A 20 -13.01 4.34 -3.82
CA ASP A 20 -13.55 5.47 -4.57
C ASP A 20 -13.31 5.29 -6.07
N ILE A 21 -12.08 4.89 -6.47
CA ILE A 21 -11.76 4.59 -7.88
C ILE A 21 -12.61 3.44 -8.43
N VAL A 22 -12.80 2.37 -7.65
CA VAL A 22 -13.64 1.23 -8.06
C VAL A 22 -15.08 1.67 -8.25
N ARG A 23 -15.61 2.50 -7.35
CA ARG A 23 -16.98 3.06 -7.41
C ARG A 23 -17.20 3.91 -8.65
N GLU A 24 -16.22 4.71 -9.04
CA GLU A 24 -16.25 5.54 -10.24
C GLU A 24 -16.09 4.74 -11.53
N ASN A 25 -15.51 3.54 -11.46
CA ASN A 25 -15.19 2.71 -12.62
C ASN A 25 -15.77 1.27 -12.51
N PRO A 26 -17.09 1.10 -12.30
CA PRO A 26 -17.68 -0.21 -12.06
C PRO A 26 -17.65 -1.14 -13.27
N GLY A 27 -17.39 -0.62 -14.46
CA GLY A 27 -17.20 -1.40 -15.68
C GLY A 27 -15.80 -2.01 -15.82
N LEU A 28 -14.81 -1.50 -15.09
CA LEU A 28 -13.40 -1.91 -15.18
C LEU A 28 -12.97 -2.81 -14.02
N PHE A 29 -13.53 -2.60 -12.84
CA PHE A 29 -13.09 -3.23 -11.60
C PHE A 29 -14.25 -3.86 -10.84
N GLU A 30 -13.94 -4.90 -10.08
CA GLU A 30 -14.81 -5.49 -9.07
C GLU A 30 -13.99 -5.90 -7.85
N ILE A 31 -14.59 -5.81 -6.68
CA ILE A 31 -13.97 -6.23 -5.42
C ILE A 31 -14.39 -7.67 -5.14
N THR A 32 -13.41 -8.56 -5.02
CA THR A 32 -13.65 -9.95 -4.58
C THR A 32 -13.36 -10.14 -3.10
N THR A 33 -12.34 -9.43 -2.58
CA THR A 33 -11.94 -9.58 -1.18
C THR A 33 -11.57 -8.23 -0.58
N LEU A 34 -12.08 -7.96 0.63
CA LEU A 34 -11.70 -6.81 1.44
C LEU A 34 -11.08 -7.27 2.75
N THR A 35 -10.07 -6.54 3.24
CA THR A 35 -9.47 -6.86 4.53
C THR A 35 -9.31 -5.63 5.42
N ALA A 36 -9.37 -5.84 6.74
CA ALA A 36 -9.06 -4.84 7.73
C ALA A 36 -8.34 -5.46 8.94
N HIS A 37 -7.68 -4.63 9.77
CA HIS A 37 -7.07 -5.13 11.00
C HIS A 37 -8.12 -5.30 12.11
N ARG A 38 -8.80 -4.20 12.51
CA ARG A 38 -9.75 -4.19 13.65
C ARG A 38 -11.09 -3.56 13.34
N ASN A 39 -11.17 -2.71 12.31
CA ASN A 39 -12.35 -1.91 12.01
C ASN A 39 -13.38 -2.77 11.26
N TRP A 40 -14.01 -3.67 11.98
CA TRP A 40 -14.99 -4.61 11.44
C TRP A 40 -16.28 -3.91 10.97
N GLU A 41 -16.70 -2.83 11.63
CA GLU A 41 -17.92 -2.10 11.25
C GLU A 41 -17.79 -1.46 9.87
N ARG A 42 -16.63 -0.82 9.60
CA ARG A 42 -16.37 -0.25 8.28
C ARG A 42 -16.17 -1.35 7.24
N LEU A 43 -15.46 -2.42 7.60
CA LEU A 43 -15.24 -3.55 6.70
C LEU A 43 -16.56 -4.19 6.28
N ALA A 44 -17.50 -4.42 7.20
CA ALA A 44 -18.82 -4.98 6.90
C ALA A 44 -19.60 -4.08 5.94
N ARG A 45 -19.64 -2.76 6.19
CA ARG A 45 -20.31 -1.81 5.29
C ARG A 45 -19.72 -1.80 3.89
N GLN A 46 -18.38 -1.78 3.79
CA GLN A 46 -17.67 -1.84 2.51
C GLN A 46 -17.96 -3.15 1.77
N ALA A 47 -17.98 -4.28 2.49
CA ALA A 47 -18.24 -5.58 1.89
C ALA A 47 -19.63 -5.67 1.26
N VAL A 48 -20.64 -5.13 1.93
CA VAL A 48 -22.01 -5.06 1.40
C VAL A 48 -22.11 -4.07 0.24
N GLU A 49 -21.51 -2.89 0.35
CA GLU A 49 -21.53 -1.86 -0.70
C GLU A 49 -20.92 -2.35 -2.01
N PHE A 50 -19.82 -3.09 -1.95
CA PHE A 50 -19.09 -3.55 -3.14
C PHE A 50 -19.40 -4.99 -3.54
N ASP A 51 -20.39 -5.63 -2.88
CA ASP A 51 -20.78 -7.02 -3.13
C ASP A 51 -19.58 -7.99 -3.14
N ALA A 52 -18.74 -7.87 -2.12
CA ALA A 52 -17.51 -8.64 -2.04
C ALA A 52 -17.80 -10.13 -1.77
N ASP A 53 -17.05 -11.04 -2.40
CA ASP A 53 -17.19 -12.49 -2.15
C ASP A 53 -16.72 -12.88 -0.74
N SER A 54 -15.74 -12.17 -0.20
CA SER A 54 -15.14 -12.50 1.08
C SER A 54 -14.53 -11.29 1.79
N VAL A 55 -14.41 -11.42 3.12
CA VAL A 55 -13.70 -10.48 3.98
C VAL A 55 -12.75 -11.19 4.93
N VAL A 56 -11.65 -10.50 5.27
CA VAL A 56 -10.71 -10.99 6.30
C VAL A 56 -10.50 -9.92 7.36
N ILE A 57 -10.68 -10.28 8.61
CA ILE A 57 -10.31 -9.44 9.77
C ILE A 57 -9.03 -9.99 10.40
N ALA A 58 -7.94 -9.20 10.44
CA ALA A 58 -6.67 -9.70 10.96
C ALA A 58 -6.68 -9.92 12.48
N ASP A 59 -7.37 -9.08 13.25
CA ASP A 59 -7.60 -9.29 14.69
C ASP A 59 -8.72 -10.33 14.88
N GLU A 60 -8.35 -11.57 15.17
CA GLU A 60 -9.28 -12.71 15.34
C GLU A 60 -10.35 -12.45 16.41
N ARG A 61 -10.07 -11.59 17.39
CA ARG A 61 -11.05 -11.21 18.43
C ARG A 61 -12.26 -10.46 17.87
N ARG A 62 -12.19 -9.99 16.64
CA ARG A 62 -13.26 -9.29 15.92
C ARG A 62 -14.05 -10.18 14.97
N TYR A 63 -13.69 -11.46 14.87
CA TYR A 63 -14.30 -12.40 13.94
C TYR A 63 -15.81 -12.54 14.17
N ASP A 64 -16.23 -12.82 15.40
CA ASP A 64 -17.64 -13.07 15.70
C ASP A 64 -18.52 -11.82 15.42
N ALA A 65 -18.01 -10.62 15.77
CA ALA A 65 -18.71 -9.37 15.49
C ALA A 65 -18.87 -9.12 13.98
N LEU A 66 -17.81 -9.35 13.21
CA LEU A 66 -17.86 -9.22 11.74
C LEU A 66 -18.79 -10.25 11.12
N ARG A 67 -18.72 -11.51 11.56
CA ARG A 67 -19.58 -12.59 11.08
C ARG A 67 -21.05 -12.27 11.35
N GLN A 68 -21.38 -11.84 12.58
CA GLN A 68 -22.74 -11.46 12.93
C GLN A 68 -23.27 -10.30 12.07
N ALA A 69 -22.41 -9.29 11.79
CA ALA A 69 -22.78 -8.15 10.95
C ALA A 69 -23.06 -8.53 9.48
N LEU A 70 -22.59 -9.69 9.02
CA LEU A 70 -22.73 -10.19 7.65
C LEU A 70 -23.59 -11.47 7.55
N ASP A 71 -24.29 -11.86 8.62
CA ASP A 71 -25.03 -13.15 8.71
C ASP A 71 -26.15 -13.25 7.65
N ASP A 72 -26.78 -12.14 7.30
CA ASP A 72 -27.83 -12.07 6.27
C ASP A 72 -27.29 -11.95 4.83
N THR A 73 -25.97 -12.17 4.62
CA THR A 73 -25.30 -12.05 3.31
C THR A 73 -24.65 -13.36 2.89
N SER A 74 -24.28 -13.48 1.60
CA SER A 74 -23.47 -14.59 1.08
C SER A 74 -21.96 -14.40 1.28
N ILE A 75 -21.53 -13.30 1.92
CA ILE A 75 -20.12 -12.90 2.06
C ILE A 75 -19.42 -13.85 3.05
N LYS A 76 -18.33 -14.45 2.59
CA LYS A 76 -17.52 -15.35 3.44
C LYS A 76 -16.63 -14.55 4.38
N VAL A 77 -16.66 -14.90 5.66
CA VAL A 77 -15.86 -14.21 6.70
C VAL A 77 -14.71 -15.08 7.16
N TYR A 78 -13.52 -14.52 7.13
CA TYR A 78 -12.29 -15.17 7.59
C TYR A 78 -11.56 -14.28 8.60
N ALA A 79 -10.64 -14.86 9.37
CA ALA A 79 -9.82 -14.12 10.33
C ALA A 79 -8.37 -14.60 10.36
N GLY A 80 -7.50 -13.72 10.86
CA GLY A 80 -6.09 -14.00 11.12
C GLY A 80 -5.17 -13.76 9.92
N GLU A 81 -3.86 -13.81 10.20
CA GLU A 81 -2.81 -13.54 9.21
C GLU A 81 -2.72 -14.62 8.13
N GLU A 82 -3.00 -15.86 8.49
CA GLU A 82 -2.99 -16.96 7.53
C GLU A 82 -4.08 -16.77 6.46
N ALA A 83 -5.28 -16.34 6.87
CA ALA A 83 -6.35 -16.04 5.94
C ALA A 83 -5.98 -14.90 4.97
N LEU A 84 -5.22 -13.87 5.44
CA LEU A 84 -4.71 -12.82 4.56
C LEU A 84 -3.79 -13.36 3.46
N ARG A 85 -2.97 -14.36 3.76
CA ARG A 85 -2.08 -15.01 2.78
C ARG A 85 -2.85 -15.88 1.78
N GLN A 86 -3.87 -16.57 2.25
CA GLN A 86 -4.67 -17.47 1.42
C GLN A 86 -5.57 -16.74 0.42
N VAL A 87 -6.24 -15.65 0.84
CA VAL A 87 -7.18 -14.95 -0.04
C VAL A 87 -6.51 -14.30 -1.24
N VAL A 88 -5.26 -13.85 -1.11
CA VAL A 88 -4.53 -13.23 -2.24
C VAL A 88 -4.10 -14.25 -3.30
N GLN A 89 -4.05 -15.55 -2.95
CA GLN A 89 -3.70 -16.63 -3.88
C GLN A 89 -4.91 -17.15 -4.67
N SER A 90 -6.12 -16.72 -4.33
CA SER A 90 -7.35 -17.20 -4.94
C SER A 90 -7.35 -17.05 -6.47
N GLY A 91 -7.85 -18.06 -7.19
CA GLY A 91 -8.09 -18.00 -8.63
C GLY A 91 -9.09 -16.92 -9.05
N GLN A 92 -9.86 -16.38 -8.11
CA GLN A 92 -10.82 -15.29 -8.33
C GLN A 92 -10.17 -13.89 -8.21
N VAL A 93 -8.88 -13.79 -7.94
CA VAL A 93 -8.14 -12.53 -7.81
C VAL A 93 -7.21 -12.34 -9.00
N ASP A 94 -7.28 -11.19 -9.66
CA ASP A 94 -6.36 -10.78 -10.74
C ASP A 94 -5.32 -9.78 -10.22
N VAL A 95 -5.75 -8.87 -9.33
CA VAL A 95 -4.92 -7.80 -8.78
C VAL A 95 -5.03 -7.79 -7.26
N VAL A 96 -3.89 -7.77 -6.58
CA VAL A 96 -3.82 -7.53 -5.13
C VAL A 96 -3.40 -6.10 -4.91
N VAL A 97 -4.26 -5.29 -4.29
CA VAL A 97 -3.90 -3.95 -3.83
C VAL A 97 -3.44 -4.07 -2.38
N ASN A 98 -2.15 -3.88 -2.14
CA ASN A 98 -1.60 -3.95 -0.79
C ASN A 98 -1.47 -2.54 -0.19
N ALA A 99 -2.47 -2.16 0.64
CA ALA A 99 -2.53 -0.92 1.40
C ALA A 99 -2.39 -1.15 2.92
N LEU A 100 -1.75 -2.27 3.32
CA LEU A 100 -1.40 -2.53 4.71
C LEU A 100 -0.29 -1.58 5.17
N VAL A 101 -0.15 -1.42 6.47
CA VAL A 101 0.87 -0.55 7.09
C VAL A 101 1.93 -1.42 7.76
N GLY A 102 3.20 -1.04 7.58
CA GLY A 102 4.33 -1.70 8.24
C GLY A 102 4.63 -3.10 7.68
N TYR A 103 5.25 -3.93 8.49
CA TYR A 103 5.72 -5.26 8.11
C TYR A 103 4.60 -6.25 7.73
N ALA A 104 3.37 -6.01 8.18
CA ALA A 104 2.21 -6.88 7.90
C ALA A 104 1.93 -7.06 6.39
N GLY A 105 2.39 -6.14 5.54
CA GLY A 105 2.23 -6.23 4.08
C GLY A 105 3.18 -7.22 3.39
N LEU A 106 4.29 -7.60 4.02
CA LEU A 106 5.34 -8.40 3.35
C LEU A 106 4.86 -9.81 2.99
N MET A 107 4.35 -10.56 3.95
CA MET A 107 3.95 -11.95 3.71
C MET A 107 2.79 -12.11 2.72
N PRO A 108 1.71 -11.29 2.79
CA PRO A 108 0.67 -11.30 1.75
C PRO A 108 1.19 -10.90 0.36
N THR A 109 2.17 -9.98 0.26
CA THR A 109 2.80 -9.66 -1.03
C THR A 109 3.57 -10.86 -1.59
N ILE A 110 4.37 -11.55 -0.77
CA ILE A 110 5.08 -12.76 -1.18
C ILE A 110 4.08 -13.80 -1.69
N ALA A 111 3.01 -14.08 -0.93
CA ALA A 111 1.99 -15.05 -1.32
C ALA A 111 1.29 -14.69 -2.64
N ALA A 112 0.98 -13.40 -2.84
CA ALA A 112 0.40 -12.92 -4.10
C ALA A 112 1.36 -13.10 -5.28
N VAL A 113 2.63 -12.77 -5.09
CA VAL A 113 3.69 -12.91 -6.11
C VAL A 113 3.90 -14.39 -6.46
N GLU A 114 3.98 -15.29 -5.50
CA GLU A 114 4.09 -16.73 -5.73
C GLU A 114 2.91 -17.30 -6.52
N ALA A 115 1.72 -16.74 -6.31
CA ALA A 115 0.51 -17.08 -7.07
C ALA A 115 0.43 -16.38 -8.45
N GLY A 116 1.47 -15.64 -8.87
CA GLY A 116 1.53 -14.94 -10.16
C GLY A 116 0.59 -13.75 -10.28
N LYS A 117 0.12 -13.19 -9.16
CA LYS A 117 -0.82 -12.06 -9.16
C LYS A 117 -0.11 -10.73 -9.46
N LYS A 118 -0.79 -9.83 -10.16
CA LYS A 118 -0.37 -8.44 -10.21
C LYS A 118 -0.52 -7.81 -8.82
N VAL A 119 0.52 -7.16 -8.32
CA VAL A 119 0.49 -6.47 -7.02
C VAL A 119 0.56 -4.97 -7.25
N ALA A 120 -0.49 -4.24 -6.89
CA ALA A 120 -0.50 -2.79 -6.77
C ALA A 120 -0.05 -2.43 -5.35
N LEU A 121 1.20 -1.98 -5.21
CA LEU A 121 1.89 -1.89 -3.92
C LEU A 121 1.90 -0.45 -3.39
N ALA A 122 1.16 -0.21 -2.30
CA ALA A 122 1.25 1.01 -1.51
C ALA A 122 2.09 0.82 -0.23
N ASN A 123 2.25 -0.43 0.22
CA ASN A 123 3.05 -0.78 1.39
C ASN A 123 4.55 -0.75 1.04
N LYS A 124 5.19 0.40 1.24
CA LYS A 124 6.62 0.59 0.94
C LYS A 124 7.54 -0.27 1.82
N GLU A 125 7.12 -0.58 3.04
CA GLU A 125 7.88 -1.39 3.98
C GLU A 125 8.13 -2.81 3.45
N THR A 126 7.29 -3.31 2.57
CA THR A 126 7.51 -4.57 1.85
C THR A 126 8.83 -4.58 1.08
N LEU A 127 9.12 -3.52 0.32
CA LEU A 127 10.37 -3.43 -0.45
C LEU A 127 11.54 -2.95 0.42
N VAL A 128 11.30 -2.13 1.42
CA VAL A 128 12.34 -1.72 2.37
C VAL A 128 12.89 -2.93 3.14
N ALA A 129 12.01 -3.80 3.63
CA ALA A 129 12.41 -4.96 4.43
C ALA A 129 12.79 -6.19 3.59
N GLY A 130 12.16 -6.35 2.42
CA GLY A 130 12.23 -7.60 1.65
C GLY A 130 12.48 -7.43 0.16
N GLY A 131 12.86 -6.24 -0.33
CA GLY A 131 13.01 -5.97 -1.77
C GLY A 131 13.98 -6.90 -2.47
N CYS A 132 15.08 -7.27 -1.80
CA CYS A 132 16.07 -8.22 -2.32
C CYS A 132 15.49 -9.64 -2.55
N TYR A 133 14.43 -10.00 -1.86
CA TYR A 133 13.72 -11.27 -2.03
C TYR A 133 12.51 -11.12 -2.94
N VAL A 134 11.69 -10.11 -2.71
CA VAL A 134 10.41 -9.89 -3.41
C VAL A 134 10.60 -9.63 -4.91
N MET A 135 11.56 -8.78 -5.30
CA MET A 135 11.73 -8.42 -6.72
C MET A 135 12.22 -9.58 -7.60
N PRO A 136 13.23 -10.37 -7.20
CA PRO A 136 13.61 -11.58 -7.93
C PRO A 136 12.49 -12.63 -7.97
N LEU A 137 11.71 -12.76 -6.89
CA LEU A 137 10.57 -13.66 -6.84
C LEU A 137 9.48 -13.22 -7.84
N ALA A 138 9.16 -11.93 -7.86
CA ALA A 138 8.22 -11.33 -8.81
C ALA A 138 8.62 -11.57 -10.28
N ALA A 139 9.89 -11.39 -10.59
CA ALA A 139 10.43 -11.68 -11.92
C ALA A 139 10.28 -13.16 -12.28
N ARG A 140 10.60 -14.08 -11.36
CA ARG A 140 10.48 -15.53 -11.56
C ARG A 140 9.04 -15.97 -11.82
N HIS A 141 8.08 -15.43 -11.07
CA HIS A 141 6.66 -15.78 -11.19
C HIS A 141 5.91 -14.93 -12.22
N LYS A 142 6.60 -14.01 -12.92
CA LYS A 142 5.99 -13.06 -13.88
C LYS A 142 4.83 -12.26 -13.25
N ALA A 143 4.96 -11.95 -11.96
CA ALA A 143 4.00 -11.21 -11.17
C ALA A 143 4.39 -9.72 -11.14
N PRO A 144 3.73 -8.85 -11.93
CA PRO A 144 4.14 -7.44 -11.98
C PRO A 144 3.84 -6.74 -10.66
N ILE A 145 4.82 -5.98 -10.16
CA ILE A 145 4.63 -5.06 -9.04
C ILE A 145 4.50 -3.65 -9.60
N VAL A 146 3.36 -3.02 -9.32
CA VAL A 146 3.02 -1.66 -9.77
C VAL A 146 2.98 -0.75 -8.56
N PRO A 147 3.78 0.32 -8.50
CA PRO A 147 3.80 1.22 -7.36
C PRO A 147 2.53 2.08 -7.29
N ILE A 148 1.98 2.24 -6.09
CA ILE A 148 0.90 3.19 -5.79
C ILE A 148 1.46 4.47 -5.15
N ASP A 149 2.56 4.38 -4.40
CA ASP A 149 3.19 5.55 -3.80
C ASP A 149 3.43 6.63 -4.86
N SER A 150 3.07 7.88 -4.55
CA SER A 150 2.91 8.96 -5.53
C SER A 150 4.19 9.21 -6.35
N GLU A 151 5.33 9.28 -5.69
CA GLU A 151 6.62 9.54 -6.32
C GLU A 151 7.03 8.38 -7.24
N HIS A 152 6.82 7.15 -6.78
CA HIS A 152 7.15 5.94 -7.57
C HIS A 152 6.18 5.74 -8.71
N SER A 153 4.89 6.03 -8.51
CA SER A 153 3.89 6.02 -9.58
C SER A 153 4.24 7.03 -10.68
N ALA A 154 4.70 8.23 -10.30
CA ALA A 154 5.14 9.24 -11.26
C ALA A 154 6.38 8.77 -12.05
N ILE A 155 7.39 8.21 -11.37
CA ILE A 155 8.57 7.63 -12.01
C ILE A 155 8.18 6.49 -12.95
N PHE A 156 7.32 5.58 -12.50
CA PHE A 156 6.83 4.45 -13.29
C PHE A 156 6.15 4.93 -14.58
N GLN A 157 5.30 5.96 -14.50
CA GLN A 157 4.64 6.55 -15.67
C GLN A 157 5.65 7.19 -16.64
N CYS A 158 6.66 7.92 -16.13
CA CYS A 158 7.73 8.50 -16.94
C CYS A 158 8.57 7.44 -17.66
N LEU A 159 8.74 6.26 -17.07
CA LEU A 159 9.53 5.17 -17.66
C LEU A 159 8.71 4.29 -18.60
N THR A 160 7.37 4.40 -18.59
CA THR A 160 6.51 3.58 -19.44
C THR A 160 6.74 3.91 -20.92
N GLY A 161 7.23 2.92 -21.67
CA GLY A 161 7.55 3.07 -23.10
C GLY A 161 8.92 3.69 -23.39
N GLU A 162 9.66 4.16 -22.37
CA GLU A 162 11.01 4.68 -22.53
C GLU A 162 11.99 3.54 -22.83
N LYS A 163 12.87 3.77 -23.82
CA LYS A 163 13.89 2.80 -24.26
C LYS A 163 15.31 3.20 -23.87
N SER A 164 15.50 4.46 -23.48
CA SER A 164 16.81 4.97 -23.07
C SER A 164 17.16 4.50 -21.65
N PRO A 165 18.42 4.21 -21.35
CA PRO A 165 18.84 3.83 -20.02
C PRO A 165 18.66 4.98 -19.03
N VAL A 166 18.14 4.68 -17.85
CA VAL A 166 18.00 5.66 -16.76
C VAL A 166 19.39 6.14 -16.32
N ARG A 167 19.66 7.43 -16.46
CA ARG A 167 20.89 8.04 -15.98
C ARG A 167 20.84 8.29 -14.46
N ARG A 168 19.72 8.83 -13.98
CA ARG A 168 19.48 9.18 -12.58
C ARG A 168 17.98 9.28 -12.30
N LEU A 169 17.56 8.86 -11.13
CA LEU A 169 16.24 9.16 -10.58
C LEU A 169 16.32 10.36 -9.63
N ILE A 170 15.32 11.22 -9.69
CA ILE A 170 15.16 12.36 -8.78
C ILE A 170 13.80 12.21 -8.10
N VAL A 171 13.84 11.88 -6.81
CA VAL A 171 12.64 11.73 -5.98
C VAL A 171 12.38 13.05 -5.28
N THR A 172 11.23 13.66 -5.54
CA THR A 172 10.85 14.93 -4.93
C THR A 172 10.26 14.73 -3.53
N CYS A 173 10.34 15.74 -2.68
CA CYS A 173 9.67 15.76 -1.38
C CYS A 173 9.32 17.18 -0.94
N SER A 174 8.28 17.31 -0.09
CA SER A 174 7.91 18.58 0.55
C SER A 174 8.81 18.98 1.71
N GLY A 175 9.54 18.02 2.30
CA GLY A 175 10.43 18.20 3.45
C GLY A 175 9.79 17.94 4.81
N GLY A 176 8.46 17.74 4.87
CA GLY A 176 7.74 17.44 6.11
C GLY A 176 7.61 18.61 7.09
N ALA A 177 7.09 18.30 8.29
CA ALA A 177 6.76 19.30 9.31
C ALA A 177 7.99 20.03 9.89
N PHE A 178 9.15 19.41 9.84
CA PHE A 178 10.36 19.90 10.50
C PHE A 178 11.47 20.34 9.53
N ARG A 179 11.16 20.51 8.24
CA ARG A 179 12.17 20.82 7.21
C ARG A 179 12.99 22.08 7.48
N ASP A 180 12.40 23.08 8.15
CA ASP A 180 13.03 24.39 8.40
C ASP A 180 13.54 24.51 9.85
N ARG A 181 13.62 23.40 10.62
CA ARG A 181 14.08 23.36 12.00
C ARG A 181 15.51 22.89 12.13
N SER A 182 16.25 23.52 13.04
CA SER A 182 17.57 23.05 13.42
C SER A 182 17.52 21.77 14.27
N ARG A 183 18.66 21.09 14.40
CA ARG A 183 18.75 19.88 15.22
C ARG A 183 18.45 20.16 16.70
N GLU A 184 18.85 21.33 17.20
CA GLU A 184 18.59 21.75 18.58
C GLU A 184 17.10 21.96 18.83
N GLU A 185 16.41 22.57 17.88
CA GLU A 185 14.95 22.78 17.97
C GLU A 185 14.17 21.46 17.94
N LEU A 186 14.70 20.43 17.25
CA LEU A 186 14.06 19.11 17.20
C LEU A 186 14.04 18.38 18.55
N ALA A 187 14.94 18.73 19.49
CA ALA A 187 14.98 18.13 20.83
C ALA A 187 13.70 18.41 21.65
N HIS A 188 12.92 19.43 21.29
CA HIS A 188 11.79 19.93 22.05
C HIS A 188 10.45 19.84 21.28
N VAL A 189 10.41 19.12 20.15
CA VAL A 189 9.18 18.99 19.35
C VAL A 189 8.19 18.05 20.03
N THR A 190 6.92 18.34 19.81
CA THR A 190 5.82 17.50 20.33
C THR A 190 5.23 16.62 19.24
N VAL A 191 4.45 15.60 19.66
CA VAL A 191 3.70 14.72 18.76
C VAL A 191 2.74 15.53 17.88
N GLU A 192 2.04 16.51 18.46
CA GLU A 192 1.10 17.37 17.74
C GLU A 192 1.79 18.20 16.65
N GLN A 193 3.04 18.62 16.89
CA GLN A 193 3.83 19.33 15.89
C GLN A 193 4.27 18.39 14.76
N ALA A 194 4.66 17.15 15.08
CA ALA A 194 5.04 16.16 14.10
C ALA A 194 3.86 15.71 13.21
N LEU A 195 2.64 15.69 13.77
CA LEU A 195 1.41 15.35 13.04
C LEU A 195 0.87 16.49 12.16
N LYS A 196 1.45 17.69 12.21
CA LYS A 196 1.06 18.83 11.37
C LYS A 196 1.90 18.90 10.10
N HIS A 197 1.53 18.09 9.09
CA HIS A 197 2.17 18.22 7.78
C HIS A 197 1.75 19.56 7.12
N PRO A 198 2.71 20.34 6.52
CA PRO A 198 2.43 21.68 6.03
C PRO A 198 1.47 21.71 4.83
N GLN A 199 1.39 20.65 4.03
CA GLN A 199 0.65 20.62 2.76
C GLN A 199 -0.42 19.53 2.69
N TRP A 200 -0.25 18.38 3.37
CA TRP A 200 -1.07 17.18 3.18
C TRP A 200 -1.75 16.71 4.46
N ARG A 201 -2.99 16.23 4.31
CA ARG A 201 -3.68 15.44 5.34
C ARG A 201 -3.47 13.95 5.00
N MET A 202 -2.66 13.28 5.77
CA MET A 202 -2.30 11.88 5.59
C MET A 202 -2.58 11.08 6.86
N GLY A 203 -2.38 9.76 6.82
CA GLY A 203 -2.41 8.93 8.02
C GLY A 203 -1.28 9.28 8.99
N ASP A 204 -1.46 9.00 10.27
CA ASP A 204 -0.54 9.40 11.34
C ASP A 204 0.88 8.86 11.12
N LYS A 205 1.00 7.58 10.73
CA LYS A 205 2.31 6.94 10.52
C LYS A 205 3.13 7.67 9.44
N ILE A 206 2.58 7.88 8.25
CA ILE A 206 3.31 8.54 7.17
C ILE A 206 3.58 10.02 7.48
N THR A 207 2.71 10.68 8.25
CA THR A 207 2.93 12.06 8.68
C THR A 207 4.13 12.16 9.61
N ILE A 208 4.27 11.26 10.56
CA ILE A 208 5.44 11.17 11.46
C ILE A 208 6.71 10.83 10.66
N ASP A 209 6.65 9.84 9.77
CA ASP A 209 7.82 9.48 8.93
C ASP A 209 8.26 10.64 8.04
N SER A 210 7.32 11.44 7.55
CA SER A 210 7.62 12.61 6.72
C SER A 210 8.25 13.75 7.52
N ALA A 211 7.93 13.88 8.82
CA ALA A 211 8.39 14.97 9.66
C ALA A 211 9.93 15.06 9.74
N THR A 212 10.62 13.91 9.66
CA THR A 212 12.08 13.77 9.72
C THR A 212 12.72 13.18 8.46
N LEU A 213 11.99 13.13 7.34
CA LEU A 213 12.41 12.53 6.06
C LEU A 213 12.66 11.00 6.10
N VAL A 214 12.26 10.29 7.13
CA VAL A 214 12.33 8.81 7.18
C VAL A 214 11.49 8.21 6.04
N ASN A 215 10.30 8.77 5.77
CA ASN A 215 9.49 8.38 4.62
C ASN A 215 10.28 8.47 3.31
N LYS A 216 11.01 9.57 3.11
CA LYS A 216 11.83 9.76 1.90
C LYS A 216 13.01 8.77 1.82
N GLY A 217 13.57 8.40 2.96
CA GLY A 217 14.58 7.34 3.04
C GLY A 217 14.01 5.98 2.59
N PHE A 218 12.80 5.63 3.03
CA PHE A 218 12.10 4.44 2.55
C PHE A 218 11.84 4.49 1.05
N GLU A 219 11.44 5.62 0.53
CA GLU A 219 11.17 5.81 -0.89
C GLU A 219 12.43 5.69 -1.77
N VAL A 220 13.59 6.12 -1.28
CA VAL A 220 14.87 5.88 -1.97
C VAL A 220 15.17 4.37 -2.08
N ILE A 221 14.95 3.63 -0.99
CA ILE A 221 15.14 2.17 -0.98
C ILE A 221 14.12 1.49 -1.90
N GLU A 222 12.87 1.93 -1.87
CA GLU A 222 11.81 1.41 -2.73
C GLU A 222 12.11 1.68 -4.21
N ALA A 223 12.55 2.90 -4.56
CA ALA A 223 12.95 3.24 -5.92
C ALA A 223 14.11 2.38 -6.44
N HIS A 224 15.09 2.08 -5.57
CA HIS A 224 16.17 1.16 -5.89
C HIS A 224 15.64 -0.20 -6.37
N TRP A 225 14.72 -0.79 -5.60
CA TRP A 225 14.16 -2.11 -5.92
C TRP A 225 13.23 -2.09 -7.12
N LEU A 226 12.31 -1.12 -7.19
CA LEU A 226 11.30 -1.04 -8.26
C LEU A 226 11.92 -0.82 -9.63
N PHE A 227 12.93 0.04 -9.71
CA PHE A 227 13.49 0.49 -10.98
C PHE A 227 14.90 -0.07 -11.28
N GLY A 228 15.44 -0.91 -10.40
CA GLY A 228 16.77 -1.48 -10.55
C GLY A 228 17.89 -0.43 -10.62
N THR A 229 17.65 0.76 -10.05
CA THR A 229 18.59 1.88 -10.12
C THR A 229 19.49 1.85 -8.89
N PRO A 230 20.83 1.83 -9.03
CA PRO A 230 21.75 1.90 -7.90
C PRO A 230 21.53 3.15 -7.04
N ALA A 231 21.71 3.03 -5.72
CA ALA A 231 21.43 4.11 -4.76
C ALA A 231 22.21 5.42 -5.09
N GLU A 232 23.42 5.31 -5.62
CA GLU A 232 24.26 6.44 -6.05
C GLU A 232 23.66 7.25 -7.20
N ARG A 233 22.69 6.67 -7.91
CA ARG A 233 21.96 7.31 -9.00
C ARG A 233 20.55 7.76 -8.61
N ILE A 234 20.22 7.69 -7.33
CA ILE A 234 18.96 8.18 -6.77
C ILE A 234 19.24 9.41 -5.94
N SER A 235 18.65 10.54 -6.32
CA SER A 235 18.77 11.80 -5.61
C SER A 235 17.45 12.23 -5.04
N VAL A 236 17.46 12.93 -3.90
CA VAL A 236 16.29 13.55 -3.32
C VAL A 236 16.34 15.05 -3.60
N LEU A 237 15.20 15.59 -4.06
CA LEU A 237 15.03 17.02 -4.27
C LEU A 237 13.92 17.54 -3.36
N LEU A 238 14.28 18.44 -2.45
CA LEU A 238 13.31 19.14 -1.62
C LEU A 238 12.65 20.23 -2.48
N HIS A 239 11.34 20.11 -2.65
CA HIS A 239 10.52 21.01 -3.46
C HIS A 239 9.38 21.55 -2.58
N PRO A 240 9.53 22.75 -2.02
CA PRO A 240 8.64 23.27 -0.99
C PRO A 240 7.31 23.84 -1.52
N GLN A 241 7.09 23.87 -2.84
CA GLN A 241 5.89 24.42 -3.49
C GLN A 241 4.83 23.38 -3.73
#